data_e33702bfc10c581696f431bb4b108602
#
_entry.id   e33702bfc10c581696f431bb4b108602
#
_cell.length_a   1.000
_cell.length_b   1.000
_cell.length_c   1.000
_cell.angle_alpha   90.00
_cell.angle_beta   90.00
_cell.angle_gamma   90.00
#
_symmetry.space_group_name_H-M   'P 1'
#
loop_
_entity.id
_entity.type
_entity.pdbx_description
1 polymer ?
#
loop_
_entity_poly.entity_id
_entity_poly.type
_entity_poly.pdbx_seq_one_letter_code
_entity_poly.pdbx_strand_id
1 'polypeptide(L)'
;MKRWAKILLIVIVVVVAIAAAVPLFVDANTFRPAIDRQLSRALGRSVTFGDLRLSVFSRSLVAKDLSVADDPNFSAAPFLTAKEVRIGVSLRPLIFSHEVVLRDFEIESPQIAVIRDASGAWNFSSIGRRAAAGAPGSGGVAEKAASEASQGSAAPLPDFVVDLIAVEDGRVAFSTVPGRGQAIVYDHVNVTARDFAFALRFPFDFSADLPAGGTINVSGHLGPINGGDAAATPAEAQITVKGLDPVAAGFIDPEDGLSLLADLNVHTAFDGQTSTTNGTVHIEHLKLRKDAAAAPKPVDLAYRGTHRVREYSGQIDDATIKVGDAEIHVSGTYHAMAPSASGAPSAANAKGATGTPGAVSLEVPVLNLKLSGQNLPIDELQSLMTAAAVRLPNGSKLKGGVVSLNLVVTGPAKSLVITGPIAVDNTRLVGFDISNKIHGIASLSGVKTGDTSEIQKLRVNVRVTNGGVVANDIYAVIPAMGELNGSGTISATNQLDFNLVAKVSSASGLGKVGVDLFSALNGGSGKKSGVPLRITGTPDEPYITADVGGVFQKTTNPITSLFGKKK
;
A
#
# COMPACT_ATOMS: atom_id res chain seq x y z
N MET A 1 -23.33 -7.21 -70.97
CA MET A 1 -22.58 -7.23 -69.70
C MET A 1 -21.13 -6.69 -69.78
N LYS A 2 -20.38 -6.95 -70.86
CA LYS A 2 -18.94 -6.52 -70.97
C LYS A 2 -18.67 -5.02 -71.05
N ARG A 3 -19.57 -4.17 -71.53
CA ARG A 3 -19.36 -2.72 -71.61
C ARG A 3 -19.52 -2.01 -70.24
N TRP A 4 -20.51 -2.40 -69.48
CA TRP A 4 -20.74 -1.89 -68.13
C TRP A 4 -19.61 -2.25 -67.17
N ALA A 5 -19.07 -3.48 -67.27
CA ALA A 5 -17.92 -3.88 -66.43
C ALA A 5 -16.65 -3.09 -66.76
N LYS A 6 -16.45 -2.70 -68.05
CA LYS A 6 -15.32 -1.83 -68.42
C LYS A 6 -15.49 -0.38 -67.88
N ILE A 7 -16.72 0.13 -67.94
CA ILE A 7 -17.02 1.47 -67.39
C ILE A 7 -16.83 1.45 -65.88
N LEU A 8 -17.33 0.45 -65.18
CA LEU A 8 -17.15 0.28 -63.74
C LEU A 8 -15.66 0.17 -63.36
N LEU A 9 -14.88 -0.60 -64.13
CA LEU A 9 -13.45 -0.75 -63.91
C LEU A 9 -12.71 0.60 -64.12
N ILE A 10 -13.06 1.37 -65.15
CA ILE A 10 -12.48 2.71 -65.39
C ILE A 10 -12.84 3.65 -64.24
N VAL A 11 -14.08 3.66 -63.80
CA VAL A 11 -14.51 4.48 -62.64
C VAL A 11 -13.75 4.09 -61.40
N ILE A 12 -13.58 2.82 -61.10
CA ILE A 12 -12.79 2.33 -59.96
C ILE A 12 -11.33 2.78 -60.08
N VAL A 13 -10.71 2.63 -61.27
CA VAL A 13 -9.32 3.06 -61.51
C VAL A 13 -9.17 4.57 -61.35
N VAL A 14 -10.12 5.36 -61.83
CA VAL A 14 -10.12 6.82 -61.68
C VAL A 14 -10.30 7.23 -60.22
N VAL A 15 -11.21 6.58 -59.49
CA VAL A 15 -11.41 6.81 -58.05
C VAL A 15 -10.17 6.44 -57.24
N VAL A 16 -9.54 5.31 -57.57
CA VAL A 16 -8.27 4.88 -56.93
C VAL A 16 -7.13 5.86 -57.31
N ALA A 17 -7.05 6.31 -58.55
CA ALA A 17 -6.06 7.28 -58.96
C ALA A 17 -6.25 8.66 -58.28
N ILE A 18 -7.49 9.13 -58.13
CA ILE A 18 -7.81 10.35 -57.40
C ILE A 18 -7.46 10.15 -55.91
N ALA A 19 -7.86 9.04 -55.30
CA ALA A 19 -7.53 8.74 -53.90
C ALA A 19 -6.02 8.64 -53.65
N ALA A 20 -5.26 8.10 -54.62
CA ALA A 20 -3.80 8.04 -54.57
C ALA A 20 -3.14 9.42 -54.83
N ALA A 21 -3.82 10.32 -55.54
CA ALA A 21 -3.32 11.66 -55.86
C ALA A 21 -3.58 12.69 -54.74
N VAL A 22 -4.63 12.49 -53.90
CA VAL A 22 -4.97 13.43 -52.82
C VAL A 22 -3.79 13.71 -51.86
N PRO A 23 -2.95 12.75 -51.44
CA PRO A 23 -1.78 13.02 -50.60
C PRO A 23 -0.69 13.83 -51.31
N LEU A 24 -0.67 13.84 -52.65
CA LEU A 24 0.28 14.62 -53.44
C LEU A 24 -0.10 16.09 -53.55
N PHE A 25 -1.38 16.42 -53.32
CA PHE A 25 -1.92 17.78 -53.42
C PHE A 25 -2.19 18.42 -52.05
N VAL A 26 -2.29 17.64 -50.98
CA VAL A 26 -2.51 18.15 -49.60
C VAL A 26 -1.24 17.90 -48.78
N ASP A 27 -0.37 18.91 -48.75
CA ASP A 27 0.76 18.89 -47.82
C ASP A 27 0.27 19.18 -46.41
N ALA A 28 0.11 18.10 -45.61
CA ALA A 28 -0.32 18.21 -44.23
C ALA A 28 0.64 19.05 -43.36
N ASN A 29 1.91 19.19 -43.77
CA ASN A 29 2.88 20.01 -43.05
C ASN A 29 2.55 21.50 -43.10
N THR A 30 1.75 21.96 -44.08
CA THR A 30 1.25 23.33 -44.12
C THR A 30 0.43 23.69 -42.88
N PHE A 31 -0.28 22.73 -42.30
CA PHE A 31 -1.09 22.91 -41.09
C PHE A 31 -0.30 22.76 -39.80
N ARG A 32 0.91 22.19 -39.83
CA ARG A 32 1.77 21.94 -38.69
C ARG A 32 1.93 23.16 -37.76
N PRO A 33 2.30 24.38 -38.24
CA PRO A 33 2.48 25.54 -37.37
C PRO A 33 1.19 26.00 -36.68
N ALA A 34 0.03 25.69 -37.25
CA ALA A 34 -1.26 26.01 -36.65
C ALA A 34 -1.60 25.02 -35.54
N ILE A 35 -1.35 23.72 -35.76
CA ILE A 35 -1.57 22.64 -34.80
C ILE A 35 -0.61 22.81 -33.62
N ASP A 36 0.70 23.02 -33.88
CA ASP A 36 1.71 23.26 -32.84
C ASP A 36 1.29 24.40 -31.90
N ARG A 37 0.86 25.53 -32.49
CA ARG A 37 0.41 26.68 -31.69
C ARG A 37 -0.86 26.42 -30.90
N GLN A 38 -1.82 25.70 -31.48
CA GLN A 38 -3.10 25.42 -30.80
C GLN A 38 -2.92 24.45 -29.66
N LEU A 39 -2.15 23.38 -29.85
CA LEU A 39 -1.81 22.43 -28.81
C LEU A 39 -0.93 23.08 -27.72
N SER A 40 0.06 23.89 -28.12
CA SER A 40 0.88 24.61 -27.14
C SER A 40 0.06 25.56 -26.29
N ARG A 41 -0.96 26.22 -26.85
CA ARG A 41 -1.88 27.05 -26.07
C ARG A 41 -2.81 26.26 -25.17
N ALA A 42 -3.29 25.11 -25.65
CA ALA A 42 -4.19 24.26 -24.87
C ALA A 42 -3.48 23.61 -23.68
N LEU A 43 -2.24 23.15 -23.88
CA LEU A 43 -1.43 22.51 -22.84
C LEU A 43 -0.67 23.51 -21.95
N GLY A 44 -0.53 24.76 -22.38
CA GLY A 44 0.33 25.74 -21.70
C GLY A 44 1.81 25.42 -21.82
N ARG A 45 2.20 24.56 -22.77
CA ARG A 45 3.55 24.02 -22.98
C ARG A 45 3.92 24.04 -24.46
N SER A 46 5.19 24.19 -24.77
CA SER A 46 5.65 24.07 -26.16
C SER A 46 5.44 22.63 -26.65
N VAL A 47 4.68 22.51 -27.74
CA VAL A 47 4.44 21.25 -28.45
C VAL A 47 5.07 21.36 -29.82
N THR A 48 5.80 20.34 -30.23
CA THR A 48 6.42 20.26 -31.56
C THR A 48 6.20 18.86 -32.14
N PHE A 49 6.05 18.81 -33.45
CA PHE A 49 5.99 17.56 -34.22
C PHE A 49 7.12 17.54 -35.25
N GLY A 50 7.53 16.36 -35.67
CA GLY A 50 8.33 16.14 -36.86
C GLY A 50 7.47 16.25 -38.13
N ASP A 51 7.41 15.19 -38.92
CA ASP A 51 6.60 15.10 -40.13
C ASP A 51 5.12 14.88 -39.84
N LEU A 52 4.27 15.64 -40.53
CA LEU A 52 2.83 15.45 -40.53
C LEU A 52 2.40 14.87 -41.87
N ARG A 53 1.74 13.71 -41.89
CA ARG A 53 1.32 13.02 -43.11
C ARG A 53 -0.14 12.62 -43.05
N LEU A 54 -0.87 12.88 -44.14
CA LEU A 54 -2.21 12.34 -44.32
C LEU A 54 -2.12 11.00 -45.04
N SER A 55 -2.50 9.93 -44.37
CA SER A 55 -2.61 8.59 -44.95
C SER A 55 -4.05 8.34 -45.42
N VAL A 56 -4.27 8.35 -46.72
CA VAL A 56 -5.60 8.11 -47.31
C VAL A 56 -6.03 6.64 -47.13
N PHE A 57 -5.07 5.72 -47.18
CA PHE A 57 -5.35 4.29 -47.01
C PHE A 57 -5.77 3.93 -45.58
N SER A 58 -5.07 4.47 -44.58
CA SER A 58 -5.41 4.28 -43.16
C SER A 58 -6.48 5.28 -42.68
N ARG A 59 -6.85 6.27 -43.49
CA ARG A 59 -7.79 7.34 -43.12
C ARG A 59 -7.36 8.09 -41.87
N SER A 60 -6.06 8.29 -41.69
CA SER A 60 -5.50 8.87 -40.47
C SER A 60 -4.52 9.99 -40.80
N LEU A 61 -4.47 10.96 -39.89
CA LEU A 61 -3.40 11.94 -39.81
C LEU A 61 -2.31 11.32 -38.90
N VAL A 62 -1.10 11.23 -39.43
CA VAL A 62 0.06 10.65 -38.72
C VAL A 62 1.04 11.78 -38.44
N ALA A 63 1.33 12.01 -37.19
CA ALA A 63 2.36 12.93 -36.70
C ALA A 63 3.51 12.14 -36.07
N LYS A 64 4.72 12.38 -36.58
CA LYS A 64 5.92 11.73 -36.01
C LYS A 64 6.65 12.66 -35.06
N ASP A 65 7.44 12.02 -34.16
CA ASP A 65 8.34 12.73 -33.27
C ASP A 65 7.65 13.84 -32.48
N LEU A 66 6.51 13.49 -31.84
CA LEU A 66 5.84 14.39 -30.90
C LEU A 66 6.77 14.69 -29.72
N SER A 67 6.89 15.96 -29.38
CA SER A 67 7.59 16.40 -28.17
C SER A 67 6.78 17.49 -27.47
N VAL A 68 6.54 17.30 -26.19
CA VAL A 68 5.91 18.28 -25.28
C VAL A 68 6.95 18.68 -24.24
N ALA A 69 7.28 19.95 -24.20
CA ALA A 69 8.25 20.47 -23.24
C ALA A 69 7.77 20.29 -21.81
N ASP A 70 8.70 20.13 -20.87
CA ASP A 70 8.39 20.13 -19.45
C ASP A 70 8.24 21.56 -18.89
N ASP A 71 7.80 21.68 -17.65
CA ASP A 71 7.85 22.91 -16.90
C ASP A 71 9.33 23.25 -16.61
N PRO A 72 9.81 24.43 -17.00
CA PRO A 72 11.21 24.80 -16.82
C PRO A 72 11.69 24.76 -15.36
N ASN A 73 10.75 24.81 -14.40
CA ASN A 73 11.08 24.68 -12.99
C ASN A 73 11.44 23.25 -12.57
N PHE A 74 11.07 22.24 -13.37
CA PHE A 74 11.32 20.83 -13.08
C PHE A 74 12.44 20.27 -13.97
N SER A 75 12.37 20.46 -15.29
CA SER A 75 13.34 19.87 -16.22
C SER A 75 13.46 20.66 -17.52
N ALA A 76 14.67 20.65 -18.08
CA ALA A 76 14.91 21.12 -19.45
C ALA A 76 14.61 20.04 -20.52
N ALA A 77 14.51 18.75 -20.08
CA ALA A 77 14.13 17.66 -20.97
C ALA A 77 12.61 17.67 -21.21
N PRO A 78 12.11 17.09 -22.32
CA PRO A 78 10.68 16.98 -22.57
C PRO A 78 9.92 16.22 -21.48
N PHE A 79 8.70 16.68 -21.16
CA PHE A 79 7.74 15.95 -20.33
C PHE A 79 7.24 14.68 -21.02
N LEU A 80 6.92 14.79 -22.32
CA LEU A 80 6.42 13.70 -23.14
C LEU A 80 7.11 13.72 -24.50
N THR A 81 7.59 12.58 -24.93
CA THR A 81 7.93 12.32 -26.33
C THR A 81 7.17 11.12 -26.82
N ALA A 82 6.81 11.06 -28.11
CA ALA A 82 6.22 9.88 -28.73
C ALA A 82 6.75 9.72 -30.15
N LYS A 83 6.98 8.47 -30.54
CA LYS A 83 7.50 8.14 -31.87
C LYS A 83 6.49 8.50 -32.96
N GLU A 84 5.23 8.17 -32.74
CA GLU A 84 4.13 8.42 -33.67
C GLU A 84 2.82 8.69 -32.91
N VAL A 85 2.05 9.64 -33.39
CA VAL A 85 0.66 9.88 -33.01
C VAL A 85 -0.20 9.73 -34.23
N ARG A 86 -1.18 8.84 -34.16
CA ARG A 86 -2.12 8.56 -35.25
C ARG A 86 -3.53 8.99 -34.85
N ILE A 87 -4.14 9.80 -35.69
CA ILE A 87 -5.50 10.30 -35.47
C ILE A 87 -6.34 9.84 -36.68
N GLY A 88 -7.18 8.84 -36.46
CA GLY A 88 -8.14 8.34 -37.42
C GLY A 88 -9.30 9.31 -37.60
N VAL A 89 -9.67 9.57 -38.84
CA VAL A 89 -10.78 10.45 -39.17
C VAL A 89 -11.78 9.79 -40.12
N SER A 90 -13.06 10.08 -39.94
CA SER A 90 -14.11 9.62 -40.85
C SER A 90 -14.10 10.43 -42.12
N LEU A 91 -13.67 9.84 -43.26
CA LEU A 91 -13.55 10.57 -44.54
C LEU A 91 -14.92 11.01 -45.10
N ARG A 92 -16.00 10.27 -44.80
CA ARG A 92 -17.33 10.58 -45.34
C ARG A 92 -17.86 11.94 -44.82
N PRO A 93 -17.93 12.19 -43.51
CA PRO A 93 -18.26 13.51 -42.96
C PRO A 93 -17.27 14.57 -43.40
N LEU A 94 -15.97 14.27 -43.40
CA LEU A 94 -14.94 15.21 -43.79
C LEU A 94 -15.11 15.73 -45.25
N ILE A 95 -15.45 14.84 -46.19
CA ILE A 95 -15.57 15.19 -47.60
C ILE A 95 -16.92 15.84 -47.94
N PHE A 96 -18.02 15.32 -47.35
CA PHE A 96 -19.38 15.75 -47.74
C PHE A 96 -19.99 16.82 -46.84
N SER A 97 -19.64 16.81 -45.54
CA SER A 97 -20.20 17.74 -44.54
C SER A 97 -19.16 18.74 -44.01
N HIS A 98 -17.88 18.58 -44.36
CA HIS A 98 -16.75 19.35 -43.81
C HIS A 98 -16.62 19.23 -42.29
N GLU A 99 -17.13 18.12 -41.70
CA GLU A 99 -17.07 17.82 -40.30
C GLU A 99 -15.91 16.86 -40.02
N VAL A 100 -15.09 17.17 -39.01
CA VAL A 100 -14.01 16.30 -38.53
C VAL A 100 -14.59 15.38 -37.46
N VAL A 101 -14.82 14.12 -37.81
CA VAL A 101 -15.24 13.08 -36.88
C VAL A 101 -14.05 12.18 -36.56
N LEU A 102 -13.60 12.23 -35.34
CA LEU A 102 -12.50 11.39 -34.81
C LEU A 102 -13.00 9.94 -34.66
N ARG A 103 -12.19 9.00 -35.14
CA ARG A 103 -12.44 7.57 -34.99
C ARG A 103 -11.47 6.92 -34.03
N ASP A 104 -10.18 7.11 -34.30
CA ASP A 104 -9.12 6.43 -33.57
C ASP A 104 -8.08 7.47 -33.12
N PHE A 105 -7.57 7.28 -31.92
CA PHE A 105 -6.47 8.07 -31.36
C PHE A 105 -5.44 7.12 -30.77
N GLU A 106 -4.30 7.00 -31.43
CA GLU A 106 -3.24 6.06 -31.06
C GLU A 106 -1.93 6.81 -30.83
N ILE A 107 -1.21 6.44 -29.78
CA ILE A 107 0.13 6.97 -29.47
C ILE A 107 1.09 5.78 -29.37
N GLU A 108 2.11 5.77 -30.23
CA GLU A 108 3.14 4.74 -30.29
C GLU A 108 4.38 5.17 -29.51
N SER A 109 4.85 4.28 -28.61
CA SER A 109 6.07 4.41 -27.82
C SER A 109 6.21 5.76 -27.11
N PRO A 110 5.18 6.24 -26.36
CA PRO A 110 5.33 7.45 -25.58
C PRO A 110 6.31 7.25 -24.43
N GLN A 111 7.17 8.25 -24.22
CA GLN A 111 8.05 8.33 -23.06
C GLN A 111 7.62 9.52 -22.20
N ILE A 112 7.20 9.25 -20.98
CA ILE A 112 6.66 10.24 -20.06
C ILE A 112 7.58 10.35 -18.84
N ALA A 113 8.09 11.58 -18.59
CA ALA A 113 8.87 11.89 -17.40
C ALA A 113 7.97 12.54 -16.34
N VAL A 114 7.66 11.83 -15.28
CA VAL A 114 6.88 12.33 -14.14
C VAL A 114 7.84 12.75 -13.04
N ILE A 115 7.88 14.03 -12.71
CA ILE A 115 8.82 14.58 -11.74
C ILE A 115 8.06 15.22 -10.58
N ARG A 116 8.47 14.90 -9.36
CA ARG A 116 7.96 15.52 -8.14
C ARG A 116 9.05 16.38 -7.50
N ASP A 117 8.72 17.61 -7.11
CA ASP A 117 9.66 18.47 -6.40
C ASP A 117 9.62 18.26 -4.87
N ALA A 118 10.53 18.95 -4.15
CA ALA A 118 10.61 18.88 -2.70
C ALA A 118 9.37 19.43 -1.97
N SER A 119 8.55 20.25 -2.63
CA SER A 119 7.28 20.75 -2.08
C SER A 119 6.14 19.75 -2.26
N GLY A 120 6.38 18.66 -3.01
CA GLY A 120 5.38 17.65 -3.37
C GLY A 120 4.60 17.97 -4.64
N ALA A 121 4.91 19.08 -5.34
CA ALA A 121 4.27 19.41 -6.61
C ALA A 121 4.78 18.51 -7.75
N TRP A 122 3.90 18.22 -8.70
CA TRP A 122 4.21 17.42 -9.87
C TRP A 122 4.45 18.29 -11.10
N ASN A 123 5.39 17.92 -11.94
CA ASN A 123 5.68 18.65 -13.17
C ASN A 123 4.46 18.78 -14.10
N PHE A 124 3.55 17.83 -14.11
CA PHE A 124 2.33 17.90 -14.91
C PHE A 124 1.22 18.79 -14.32
N SER A 125 1.35 19.26 -13.08
CA SER A 125 0.32 20.06 -12.38
C SER A 125 0.02 21.39 -13.06
N SER A 126 0.92 21.91 -13.89
CA SER A 126 0.73 23.16 -14.66
C SER A 126 0.16 22.95 -16.06
N ILE A 127 -0.02 21.68 -16.50
CA ILE A 127 -0.61 21.39 -17.82
C ILE A 127 -2.07 21.87 -17.85
N GLY A 128 -2.43 22.58 -18.94
CA GLY A 128 -3.78 23.12 -19.12
C GLY A 128 -4.10 24.36 -18.29
N ARG A 129 -3.24 24.77 -17.38
CA ARG A 129 -3.37 26.09 -16.74
C ARG A 129 -2.94 27.14 -17.75
N ARG A 130 -3.86 28.04 -18.17
CA ARG A 130 -3.47 29.24 -18.88
C ARG A 130 -2.41 29.93 -18.03
N ALA A 131 -1.21 30.07 -18.58
CA ALA A 131 -0.25 30.98 -18.01
C ALA A 131 -0.96 32.33 -17.89
N ALA A 132 -1.21 32.76 -16.66
CA ALA A 132 -1.48 34.16 -16.37
C ALA A 132 -0.16 34.90 -16.60
N ALA A 133 0.29 34.89 -17.87
CA ALA A 133 1.49 35.59 -18.28
C ALA A 133 1.17 37.06 -18.25
N GLY A 134 1.90 37.76 -17.41
CA GLY A 134 1.87 39.19 -17.24
C GLY A 134 1.69 39.96 -18.53
N ALA A 135 0.53 40.58 -18.66
CA ALA A 135 0.39 41.83 -19.34
C ALA A 135 0.60 42.91 -18.26
N PRO A 136 1.63 43.77 -18.38
CA PRO A 136 1.73 44.92 -17.51
C PRO A 136 0.62 45.91 -17.93
N GLY A 137 -0.38 46.08 -17.08
CA GLY A 137 -1.32 47.19 -17.14
C GLY A 137 -2.72 46.89 -17.68
N SER A 138 -3.58 46.24 -16.88
CA SER A 138 -5.01 46.54 -16.84
C SER A 138 -5.61 46.06 -15.54
N GLY A 139 -5.47 46.87 -14.50
CA GLY A 139 -6.25 46.73 -13.29
C GLY A 139 -7.73 46.95 -13.62
N GLY A 140 -8.60 46.07 -13.17
CA GLY A 140 -10.00 46.42 -12.96
C GLY A 140 -11.09 45.52 -13.56
N VAL A 141 -10.80 44.46 -14.32
CA VAL A 141 -11.88 43.62 -14.91
C VAL A 141 -11.76 42.12 -14.59
N ALA A 142 -10.65 41.69 -14.00
CA ALA A 142 -10.43 40.26 -13.71
C ALA A 142 -11.13 39.76 -12.44
N GLU A 143 -11.51 40.65 -11.51
CA GLU A 143 -12.13 40.27 -10.25
C GLU A 143 -13.61 39.91 -10.38
N LYS A 144 -14.28 40.46 -11.39
CA LYS A 144 -15.69 40.18 -11.66
C LYS A 144 -15.90 38.85 -12.42
N ALA A 145 -14.94 38.46 -13.27
CA ALA A 145 -14.99 37.19 -13.99
C ALA A 145 -14.66 35.97 -13.11
N ALA A 146 -13.86 36.16 -12.06
CA ALA A 146 -13.52 35.08 -11.11
C ALA A 146 -14.67 34.79 -10.12
N SER A 147 -15.54 35.77 -9.86
CA SER A 147 -16.68 35.62 -8.94
C SER A 147 -17.89 34.96 -9.63
N GLU A 148 -18.01 35.06 -10.94
CA GLU A 148 -19.08 34.43 -11.74
C GLU A 148 -18.72 32.99 -12.17
N ALA A 149 -17.45 32.61 -12.14
CA ALA A 149 -16.99 31.24 -12.42
C ALA A 149 -17.22 30.26 -11.26
N SER A 150 -17.61 30.74 -10.07
CA SER A 150 -17.89 29.89 -8.89
C SER A 150 -19.33 29.36 -8.82
N GLN A 151 -20.18 29.67 -9.80
CA GLN A 151 -21.53 29.12 -9.96
C GLN A 151 -21.76 28.59 -11.39
N GLY A 152 -20.74 27.99 -11.97
CA GLY A 152 -20.82 27.41 -13.32
C GLY A 152 -21.44 26.01 -13.28
N SER A 153 -22.64 25.86 -13.86
CA SER A 153 -23.06 24.59 -14.44
C SER A 153 -21.92 24.00 -15.23
N ALA A 154 -21.56 22.74 -14.98
CA ALA A 154 -20.55 22.02 -15.76
C ALA A 154 -20.87 22.22 -17.25
N ALA A 155 -19.88 22.66 -18.04
CA ALA A 155 -20.06 22.78 -19.48
C ALA A 155 -20.54 21.41 -20.01
N PRO A 156 -21.52 21.39 -20.94
CA PRO A 156 -21.99 20.13 -21.49
C PRO A 156 -20.80 19.38 -22.08
N LEU A 157 -20.65 18.11 -21.68
CA LEU A 157 -19.61 17.25 -22.22
C LEU A 157 -19.83 17.09 -23.73
N PRO A 158 -18.75 17.04 -24.54
CA PRO A 158 -18.88 16.85 -25.97
C PRO A 158 -19.61 15.54 -26.29
N ASP A 159 -20.56 15.60 -27.19
CA ASP A 159 -21.30 14.42 -27.67
C ASP A 159 -20.59 13.86 -28.91
N PHE A 160 -19.48 13.14 -28.67
CA PHE A 160 -18.79 12.39 -29.72
C PHE A 160 -18.35 11.03 -29.20
N VAL A 161 -18.21 10.08 -30.13
CA VAL A 161 -17.71 8.74 -29.88
C VAL A 161 -16.37 8.58 -30.58
N VAL A 162 -15.40 7.99 -29.88
CA VAL A 162 -14.11 7.57 -30.43
C VAL A 162 -14.06 6.06 -30.42
N ASP A 163 -13.92 5.43 -31.59
CA ASP A 163 -13.95 3.97 -31.74
C ASP A 163 -12.80 3.32 -30.94
N LEU A 164 -11.60 3.94 -30.97
CA LEU A 164 -10.42 3.44 -30.27
C LEU A 164 -9.55 4.58 -29.74
N ILE A 165 -9.19 4.50 -28.48
CA ILE A 165 -8.08 5.25 -27.87
C ILE A 165 -7.03 4.22 -27.46
N ALA A 166 -5.79 4.36 -27.96
CA ALA A 166 -4.72 3.42 -27.67
C ALA A 166 -3.40 4.13 -27.32
N VAL A 167 -2.69 3.57 -26.37
CA VAL A 167 -1.28 3.82 -26.10
C VAL A 167 -0.58 2.48 -26.23
N GLU A 168 0.46 2.43 -27.06
CA GLU A 168 1.22 1.22 -27.33
C GLU A 168 2.68 1.41 -26.97
N ASP A 169 3.23 0.43 -26.24
CA ASP A 169 4.65 0.34 -25.87
C ASP A 169 5.19 1.62 -25.19
N GLY A 170 4.39 2.17 -24.26
CA GLY A 170 4.75 3.37 -23.52
C GLY A 170 5.78 3.09 -22.42
N ARG A 171 6.49 4.16 -22.01
CA ARG A 171 7.41 4.17 -20.87
C ARG A 171 7.10 5.34 -19.95
N VAL A 172 6.93 5.07 -18.65
CA VAL A 172 6.70 6.10 -17.64
C VAL A 172 7.80 6.04 -16.60
N ALA A 173 8.52 7.14 -16.44
CA ALA A 173 9.61 7.27 -15.47
C ALA A 173 9.24 8.27 -14.37
N PHE A 174 9.22 7.80 -13.13
CA PHE A 174 8.98 8.62 -11.94
C PHE A 174 10.30 9.01 -11.27
N SER A 175 10.47 10.30 -10.98
CA SER A 175 11.64 10.82 -10.27
C SER A 175 11.27 11.95 -9.32
N THR A 176 12.18 12.27 -8.40
CA THR A 176 12.04 13.41 -7.47
C THR A 176 13.20 14.38 -7.64
N VAL A 177 12.95 15.68 -7.50
CA VAL A 177 13.97 16.73 -7.58
C VAL A 177 13.92 17.60 -6.31
N PRO A 178 15.06 17.82 -5.63
CA PRO A 178 16.36 17.20 -5.83
C PRO A 178 16.36 15.75 -5.36
N GLY A 179 16.64 14.82 -6.27
CA GLY A 179 16.64 13.39 -5.99
C GLY A 179 18.04 12.79 -6.08
N ARG A 180 18.34 11.84 -5.19
CA ARG A 180 19.58 11.05 -5.19
C ARG A 180 19.38 9.62 -5.70
N GLY A 181 18.12 9.26 -6.09
CA GLY A 181 17.75 7.91 -6.52
C GLY A 181 17.65 7.78 -8.04
N GLN A 182 17.68 6.54 -8.53
CA GLN A 182 17.30 6.22 -9.91
C GLN A 182 15.81 6.43 -10.09
N ALA A 183 15.40 6.83 -11.29
CA ALA A 183 13.98 6.91 -11.64
C ALA A 183 13.34 5.51 -11.55
N ILE A 184 12.13 5.45 -11.01
CA ILE A 184 11.29 4.25 -11.01
C ILE A 184 10.62 4.19 -12.37
N VAL A 185 10.85 3.13 -13.12
CA VAL A 185 10.44 3.01 -14.52
C VAL A 185 9.43 1.89 -14.70
N TYR A 186 8.33 2.22 -15.34
CA TYR A 186 7.33 1.29 -15.84
C TYR A 186 7.47 1.23 -17.36
N ASP A 187 7.73 0.04 -17.89
CA ASP A 187 7.94 -0.18 -19.32
C ASP A 187 6.74 -0.91 -19.95
N HIS A 188 6.68 -0.97 -21.28
CA HIS A 188 5.62 -1.62 -22.06
C HIS A 188 4.22 -1.24 -21.58
N VAL A 189 4.04 0.05 -21.26
CA VAL A 189 2.74 0.57 -20.85
C VAL A 189 1.81 0.61 -22.06
N ASN A 190 0.74 -0.20 -22.01
CA ASN A 190 -0.29 -0.27 -23.02
C ASN A 190 -1.64 0.10 -22.39
N VAL A 191 -2.40 0.90 -23.09
CA VAL A 191 -3.76 1.30 -22.72
C VAL A 191 -4.65 1.19 -23.94
N THR A 192 -5.82 0.60 -23.80
CA THR A 192 -6.87 0.67 -24.83
C THR A 192 -8.20 1.03 -24.20
N ALA A 193 -8.94 1.92 -24.85
CA ALA A 193 -10.35 2.17 -24.55
C ALA A 193 -11.11 2.12 -25.89
N ARG A 194 -12.19 1.34 -25.93
CA ARG A 194 -13.02 1.18 -27.13
C ARG A 194 -14.38 1.80 -26.94
N ASP A 195 -14.95 2.29 -28.03
CA ASP A 195 -16.28 2.92 -28.04
C ASP A 195 -16.38 4.03 -26.97
N PHE A 196 -15.29 4.80 -26.83
CA PHE A 196 -15.19 5.85 -25.83
C PHE A 196 -16.25 6.93 -26.11
N ALA A 197 -17.07 7.19 -25.11
CA ALA A 197 -18.01 8.30 -25.10
C ALA A 197 -18.15 8.86 -23.68
N PHE A 198 -18.29 10.16 -23.55
CA PHE A 198 -18.43 10.78 -22.21
C PHE A 198 -19.69 10.35 -21.48
N ALA A 199 -20.79 10.16 -22.20
CA ALA A 199 -22.10 9.84 -21.64
C ALA A 199 -22.37 8.35 -21.47
N LEU A 200 -21.47 7.48 -21.94
CA LEU A 200 -21.66 6.03 -21.93
C LEU A 200 -20.58 5.33 -21.09
N ARG A 201 -20.88 4.11 -20.72
CA ARG A 201 -19.90 3.19 -20.14
C ARG A 201 -19.13 2.53 -21.28
N PHE A 202 -17.80 2.51 -21.19
CA PHE A 202 -16.92 1.96 -22.21
C PHE A 202 -15.89 1.00 -21.58
N PRO A 203 -15.47 -0.05 -22.33
CA PRO A 203 -14.45 -0.98 -21.88
C PRO A 203 -13.05 -0.36 -22.00
N PHE A 204 -12.17 -0.76 -21.10
CA PHE A 204 -10.75 -0.42 -21.14
C PHE A 204 -9.88 -1.59 -20.72
N ASP A 205 -8.66 -1.61 -21.27
CA ASP A 205 -7.58 -2.50 -20.86
C ASP A 205 -6.31 -1.68 -20.60
N PHE A 206 -5.57 -2.05 -19.59
CA PHE A 206 -4.28 -1.48 -19.23
C PHE A 206 -3.30 -2.62 -18.92
N SER A 207 -2.07 -2.51 -19.41
CA SER A 207 -0.98 -3.40 -19.01
C SER A 207 0.34 -2.63 -18.91
N ALA A 208 1.23 -3.08 -18.03
CA ALA A 208 2.58 -2.55 -17.93
C ALA A 208 3.52 -3.57 -17.29
N ASP A 209 4.80 -3.44 -17.60
CA ASP A 209 5.85 -4.09 -16.83
C ASP A 209 6.20 -3.22 -15.62
N LEU A 210 6.28 -3.87 -14.46
CA LEU A 210 6.63 -3.24 -13.20
C LEU A 210 8.15 -3.21 -13.00
N PRO A 211 8.66 -2.27 -12.22
CA PRO A 211 10.06 -2.30 -11.78
C PRO A 211 10.41 -3.64 -11.12
N ALA A 212 11.64 -4.10 -11.32
CA ALA A 212 12.15 -5.39 -10.84
C ALA A 212 11.52 -6.65 -11.47
N GLY A 213 10.78 -6.52 -12.58
CA GLY A 213 10.36 -7.66 -13.41
C GLY A 213 8.94 -8.18 -13.18
N GLY A 214 8.12 -7.45 -12.45
CA GLY A 214 6.69 -7.79 -12.32
C GLY A 214 5.84 -7.29 -13.49
N THR A 215 4.57 -7.69 -13.53
CA THR A 215 3.59 -7.23 -14.52
C THR A 215 2.27 -6.83 -13.86
N ILE A 216 1.59 -5.84 -14.43
CA ILE A 216 0.23 -5.47 -14.07
C ILE A 216 -0.69 -5.53 -15.28
N ASN A 217 -1.87 -6.09 -15.13
CA ASN A 217 -2.95 -6.09 -16.11
C ASN A 217 -4.23 -5.64 -15.42
N VAL A 218 -4.91 -4.70 -16.03
CA VAL A 218 -6.21 -4.20 -15.56
C VAL A 218 -7.16 -4.22 -16.74
N SER A 219 -8.32 -4.80 -16.57
CA SER A 219 -9.38 -4.78 -17.57
C SER A 219 -10.71 -4.44 -16.92
N GLY A 220 -11.57 -3.73 -17.62
CA GLY A 220 -12.83 -3.34 -17.01
C GLY A 220 -13.63 -2.35 -17.84
N HIS A 221 -14.45 -1.59 -17.13
CA HIS A 221 -15.31 -0.57 -17.72
C HIS A 221 -15.22 0.73 -16.92
N LEU A 222 -15.24 1.85 -17.62
CA LEU A 222 -15.31 3.19 -17.06
C LEU A 222 -16.55 3.91 -17.56
N GLY A 223 -17.07 4.84 -16.80
CA GLY A 223 -18.13 5.74 -17.23
C GLY A 223 -19.55 5.39 -16.77
N PRO A 224 -20.50 6.26 -17.07
CA PRO A 224 -20.32 7.54 -17.79
C PRO A 224 -19.37 8.50 -17.06
N ILE A 225 -18.61 9.29 -17.84
CA ILE A 225 -17.64 10.24 -17.27
C ILE A 225 -18.39 11.32 -16.47
N ASN A 226 -17.98 11.55 -15.25
CA ASN A 226 -18.54 12.62 -14.44
C ASN A 226 -17.94 13.98 -14.85
N GLY A 227 -18.70 14.78 -15.58
CA GLY A 227 -18.23 16.07 -16.09
C GLY A 227 -17.95 17.13 -15.04
N GLY A 228 -18.53 16.99 -13.85
CA GLY A 228 -18.25 17.88 -12.71
C GLY A 228 -16.99 17.48 -11.93
N ASP A 229 -16.69 16.20 -11.91
CA ASP A 229 -15.55 15.64 -11.19
C ASP A 229 -15.13 14.29 -11.82
N ALA A 230 -14.14 14.30 -12.68
CA ALA A 230 -13.66 13.10 -13.36
C ALA A 230 -13.19 12.00 -12.38
N ALA A 231 -12.74 12.37 -11.18
CA ALA A 231 -12.35 11.41 -10.14
C ALA A 231 -13.55 10.65 -9.53
N ALA A 232 -14.77 11.14 -9.75
CA ALA A 232 -16.00 10.47 -9.35
C ALA A 232 -16.66 9.70 -10.51
N THR A 233 -15.91 9.36 -11.55
CA THR A 233 -16.39 8.52 -12.64
C THR A 233 -16.53 7.07 -12.16
N PRO A 234 -17.70 6.43 -12.31
CA PRO A 234 -17.89 5.03 -11.96
C PRO A 234 -16.96 4.11 -12.75
N ALA A 235 -16.45 3.09 -12.09
CA ALA A 235 -15.49 2.15 -12.65
C ALA A 235 -15.72 0.74 -12.11
N GLU A 236 -15.48 -0.24 -12.94
CA GLU A 236 -15.39 -1.65 -12.53
C GLU A 236 -14.16 -2.26 -13.18
N ALA A 237 -13.31 -2.89 -12.40
CA ALA A 237 -12.05 -3.41 -12.90
C ALA A 237 -11.66 -4.73 -12.25
N GLN A 238 -11.07 -5.61 -13.08
CA GLN A 238 -10.29 -6.76 -12.66
C GLN A 238 -8.81 -6.39 -12.78
N ILE A 239 -8.09 -6.50 -11.67
CA ILE A 239 -6.67 -6.17 -11.55
C ILE A 239 -5.91 -7.46 -11.28
N THR A 240 -4.93 -7.78 -12.12
CA THR A 240 -4.01 -8.88 -11.91
C THR A 240 -2.59 -8.33 -11.89
N VAL A 241 -1.87 -8.58 -10.82
CA VAL A 241 -0.47 -8.19 -10.67
C VAL A 241 0.34 -9.44 -10.37
N LYS A 242 1.49 -9.58 -11.00
CA LYS A 242 2.43 -10.68 -10.74
C LYS A 242 3.81 -10.10 -10.44
N GLY A 243 4.46 -10.70 -9.45
CA GLY A 243 5.82 -10.34 -9.08
C GLY A 243 5.98 -8.89 -8.64
N LEU A 244 5.00 -8.30 -7.94
CA LEU A 244 5.11 -6.94 -7.41
C LEU A 244 6.14 -6.89 -6.28
N ASP A 245 7.21 -6.15 -6.50
CA ASP A 245 8.07 -5.65 -5.43
C ASP A 245 7.64 -4.22 -5.09
N PRO A 246 6.95 -3.99 -3.96
CA PRO A 246 6.41 -2.66 -3.65
C PRO A 246 7.49 -1.63 -3.27
N VAL A 247 8.70 -2.07 -2.91
CA VAL A 247 9.84 -1.19 -2.67
C VAL A 247 10.41 -0.71 -4.01
N ALA A 248 10.66 -1.63 -4.93
CA ALA A 248 11.13 -1.30 -6.27
C ALA A 248 10.12 -0.47 -7.07
N ALA A 249 8.82 -0.73 -6.88
CA ALA A 249 7.72 0.03 -7.48
C ALA A 249 7.48 1.41 -6.82
N GLY A 250 8.20 1.73 -5.74
CA GLY A 250 8.10 3.03 -5.06
C GLY A 250 6.88 3.21 -4.16
N PHE A 251 6.16 2.14 -3.83
CA PHE A 251 5.01 2.19 -2.91
C PHE A 251 5.43 2.17 -1.44
N ILE A 252 6.59 1.58 -1.12
CA ILE A 252 7.12 1.42 0.23
C ILE A 252 8.53 2.01 0.28
N ASP A 253 8.81 2.82 1.30
CA ASP A 253 10.15 3.34 1.53
C ASP A 253 11.06 2.20 2.02
N PRO A 254 12.25 1.98 1.41
CA PRO A 254 13.22 1.00 1.90
C PRO A 254 13.61 1.17 3.37
N GLU A 255 13.55 2.39 3.89
CA GLU A 255 13.87 2.69 5.30
C GLU A 255 12.82 2.14 6.27
N ASP A 256 11.58 1.90 5.85
CA ASP A 256 10.55 1.28 6.69
C ASP A 256 10.87 -0.19 7.00
N GLY A 257 11.77 -0.82 6.23
CA GLY A 257 12.24 -2.20 6.45
C GLY A 257 11.24 -3.28 6.07
N LEU A 258 10.08 -2.91 5.54
CA LEU A 258 9.10 -3.83 4.96
C LEU A 258 9.55 -4.21 3.55
N SER A 259 9.62 -5.50 3.25
CA SER A 259 9.83 -6.01 1.90
C SER A 259 9.05 -7.30 1.66
N LEU A 260 8.65 -7.51 0.43
CA LEU A 260 7.88 -8.68 0.01
C LEU A 260 7.88 -8.78 -1.52
N LEU A 261 7.49 -9.93 -2.03
CA LEU A 261 7.11 -10.13 -3.42
C LEU A 261 5.65 -10.58 -3.44
N ALA A 262 4.80 -9.95 -4.24
CA ALA A 262 3.37 -10.25 -4.21
C ALA A 262 2.76 -10.48 -5.59
N ASP A 263 1.88 -11.48 -5.65
CA ASP A 263 0.91 -11.67 -6.73
C ASP A 263 -0.48 -11.27 -6.22
N LEU A 264 -1.19 -10.45 -6.98
CA LEU A 264 -2.52 -9.98 -6.62
C LEU A 264 -3.55 -10.30 -7.69
N ASN A 265 -4.74 -10.64 -7.24
CA ASN A 265 -5.92 -10.77 -8.09
C ASN A 265 -7.08 -10.06 -7.39
N VAL A 266 -7.52 -8.92 -7.92
CA VAL A 266 -8.42 -8.00 -7.25
C VAL A 266 -9.54 -7.60 -8.21
N HIS A 267 -10.77 -7.73 -7.74
CA HIS A 267 -11.93 -7.13 -8.38
C HIS A 267 -12.37 -5.91 -7.59
N THR A 268 -12.62 -4.81 -8.28
CA THR A 268 -13.08 -3.57 -7.66
C THR A 268 -14.23 -2.95 -8.45
N ALA A 269 -15.22 -2.44 -7.76
CA ALA A 269 -16.33 -1.67 -8.33
C ALA A 269 -16.45 -0.35 -7.57
N PHE A 270 -16.40 0.76 -8.29
CA PHE A 270 -16.48 2.12 -7.79
C PHE A 270 -17.73 2.81 -8.36
N ASP A 271 -18.55 3.39 -7.51
CA ASP A 271 -19.80 4.06 -7.89
C ASP A 271 -19.69 5.59 -8.04
N GLY A 272 -18.47 6.13 -7.88
CA GLY A 272 -18.19 7.57 -7.85
C GLY A 272 -17.98 8.12 -6.43
N GLN A 273 -18.26 7.33 -5.39
CA GLN A 273 -18.05 7.69 -3.98
C GLN A 273 -17.37 6.57 -3.21
N THR A 274 -17.88 5.35 -3.37
CA THR A 274 -17.45 4.17 -2.63
C THR A 274 -16.91 3.13 -3.59
N SER A 275 -15.75 2.57 -3.26
CA SER A 275 -15.19 1.40 -3.92
C SER A 275 -15.49 0.16 -3.08
N THR A 276 -16.08 -0.85 -3.69
CA THR A 276 -16.19 -2.20 -3.13
C THR A 276 -15.11 -3.06 -3.75
N THR A 277 -14.31 -3.72 -2.92
CA THR A 277 -13.14 -4.46 -3.38
C THR A 277 -13.11 -5.85 -2.75
N ASN A 278 -12.80 -6.85 -3.53
CA ASN A 278 -12.48 -8.18 -3.03
C ASN A 278 -11.31 -8.75 -3.84
N GLY A 279 -10.48 -9.56 -3.20
CA GLY A 279 -9.32 -10.09 -3.88
C GLY A 279 -8.51 -11.06 -3.06
N THR A 280 -7.48 -11.57 -3.70
CA THR A 280 -6.47 -12.44 -3.12
C THR A 280 -5.09 -11.86 -3.35
N VAL A 281 -4.21 -12.05 -2.39
CA VAL A 281 -2.79 -11.68 -2.45
C VAL A 281 -1.98 -12.87 -2.00
N HIS A 282 -1.05 -13.32 -2.85
CA HIS A 282 -0.04 -14.30 -2.49
C HIS A 282 1.28 -13.57 -2.24
N ILE A 283 1.87 -13.75 -1.08
CA ILE A 283 3.05 -13.01 -0.61
C ILE A 283 4.17 -13.98 -0.36
N GLU A 284 5.29 -13.76 -1.01
CA GLU A 284 6.55 -14.45 -0.76
C GLU A 284 7.58 -13.52 -0.13
N HIS A 285 8.55 -14.10 0.57
CA HIS A 285 9.69 -13.41 1.17
C HIS A 285 9.30 -12.25 2.10
N LEU A 286 8.12 -12.36 2.76
CA LEU A 286 7.61 -11.33 3.66
C LEU A 286 8.62 -11.01 4.76
N LYS A 287 8.98 -9.74 4.86
CA LYS A 287 9.82 -9.18 5.90
C LYS A 287 9.13 -7.93 6.45
N LEU A 288 8.81 -7.91 7.73
CA LEU A 288 8.02 -6.85 8.36
C LEU A 288 8.88 -5.78 9.05
N ARG A 289 10.17 -6.05 9.24
CA ARG A 289 11.09 -5.15 9.94
C ARG A 289 12.49 -5.24 9.32
N LYS A 290 13.24 -4.16 9.43
CA LYS A 290 14.61 -4.05 8.89
C LYS A 290 15.57 -5.10 9.46
N ASP A 291 15.41 -5.46 10.73
CA ASP A 291 16.22 -6.44 11.46
C ASP A 291 15.67 -7.89 11.40
N ALA A 292 14.56 -8.10 10.70
CA ALA A 292 13.97 -9.42 10.52
C ALA A 292 14.61 -10.20 9.36
N ALA A 293 14.45 -11.52 9.38
CA ALA A 293 14.66 -12.37 8.22
C ALA A 293 13.34 -12.54 7.45
N ALA A 294 13.42 -12.87 6.17
CA ALA A 294 12.23 -13.14 5.37
C ALA A 294 11.49 -14.39 5.90
N ALA A 295 10.17 -14.36 5.86
CA ALA A 295 9.33 -15.51 6.17
C ALA A 295 9.70 -16.70 5.25
N PRO A 296 9.96 -17.88 5.80
CA PRO A 296 10.31 -19.06 5.00
C PRO A 296 9.11 -19.69 4.27
N LYS A 297 7.90 -19.35 4.67
CA LYS A 297 6.65 -19.81 4.04
C LYS A 297 5.91 -18.62 3.44
N PRO A 298 5.19 -18.82 2.33
CA PRO A 298 4.33 -17.79 1.77
C PRO A 298 3.18 -17.44 2.72
N VAL A 299 2.62 -16.26 2.51
CA VAL A 299 1.43 -15.77 3.20
C VAL A 299 0.37 -15.47 2.17
N ASP A 300 -0.77 -16.13 2.28
CA ASP A 300 -1.94 -15.87 1.44
C ASP A 300 -2.93 -14.99 2.18
N LEU A 301 -3.43 -13.98 1.49
CA LEU A 301 -4.47 -13.08 1.99
C LEU A 301 -5.67 -13.13 1.04
N ALA A 302 -6.84 -13.41 1.56
CA ALA A 302 -8.11 -13.17 0.86
C ALA A 302 -8.86 -12.09 1.63
N TYR A 303 -9.45 -11.13 0.94
CA TYR A 303 -10.13 -10.02 1.60
C TYR A 303 -11.35 -9.51 0.83
N ARG A 304 -12.25 -8.88 1.55
CA ARG A 304 -13.39 -8.11 1.04
C ARG A 304 -13.58 -6.88 1.92
N GLY A 305 -13.86 -5.75 1.27
CA GLY A 305 -14.08 -4.51 2.00
C GLY A 305 -14.60 -3.39 1.12
N THR A 306 -14.85 -2.27 1.76
CA THR A 306 -15.32 -1.04 1.12
C THR A 306 -14.39 0.12 1.46
N HIS A 307 -14.24 1.06 0.54
CA HIS A 307 -13.45 2.28 0.71
C HIS A 307 -14.21 3.50 0.20
N ARG A 308 -14.37 4.52 1.05
CA ARG A 308 -14.91 5.82 0.68
C ARG A 308 -13.77 6.74 0.27
N VAL A 309 -13.66 6.97 -1.04
CA VAL A 309 -12.48 7.61 -1.63
C VAL A 309 -12.24 9.02 -1.09
N ARG A 310 -13.30 9.83 -0.98
CA ARG A 310 -13.20 11.23 -0.51
C ARG A 310 -12.95 11.38 0.99
N GLU A 311 -13.42 10.42 1.76
CA GLU A 311 -13.27 10.41 3.22
C GLU A 311 -11.97 9.71 3.64
N TYR A 312 -11.23 9.12 2.69
CA TYR A 312 -10.06 8.28 2.95
C TYR A 312 -10.32 7.25 4.06
N SER A 313 -11.54 6.72 4.11
CA SER A 313 -11.98 5.78 5.12
C SER A 313 -12.44 4.48 4.48
N GLY A 314 -12.33 3.38 5.22
CA GLY A 314 -12.78 2.09 4.71
C GLY A 314 -13.08 1.10 5.81
N GLN A 315 -13.71 0.02 5.39
CA GLN A 315 -14.05 -1.12 6.22
C GLN A 315 -13.50 -2.39 5.56
N ILE A 316 -12.85 -3.21 6.35
CA ILE A 316 -12.51 -4.59 6.03
C ILE A 316 -13.64 -5.43 6.61
N ASP A 317 -14.53 -5.94 5.74
CA ASP A 317 -15.67 -6.73 6.17
C ASP A 317 -15.22 -8.10 6.64
N ASP A 318 -14.30 -8.71 5.88
CA ASP A 318 -13.69 -9.99 6.16
C ASP A 318 -12.35 -10.08 5.43
N ALA A 319 -11.31 -10.50 6.13
CA ALA A 319 -10.05 -10.88 5.55
C ALA A 319 -9.51 -12.11 6.28
N THR A 320 -8.93 -13.04 5.51
CA THR A 320 -8.30 -14.25 6.03
C THR A 320 -6.84 -14.27 5.61
N ILE A 321 -5.95 -14.30 6.59
CA ILE A 321 -4.51 -14.46 6.41
C ILE A 321 -4.18 -15.92 6.66
N LYS A 322 -3.57 -16.61 5.68
CA LYS A 322 -3.15 -18.01 5.76
C LYS A 322 -1.63 -18.12 5.70
N VAL A 323 -1.09 -18.95 6.57
CA VAL A 323 0.31 -19.41 6.51
C VAL A 323 0.29 -20.91 6.73
N GLY A 324 0.44 -21.69 5.67
CA GLY A 324 0.16 -23.12 5.72
C GLY A 324 -1.26 -23.41 6.22
N ASP A 325 -1.39 -24.18 7.31
CA ASP A 325 -2.69 -24.52 7.91
C ASP A 325 -3.18 -23.50 8.94
N ALA A 326 -2.42 -22.44 9.24
CA ALA A 326 -2.85 -21.38 10.16
C ALA A 326 -3.73 -20.35 9.44
N GLU A 327 -4.93 -20.10 9.96
CA GLU A 327 -5.88 -19.10 9.44
C GLU A 327 -6.18 -18.03 10.49
N ILE A 328 -5.86 -16.79 10.19
CA ILE A 328 -6.14 -15.61 11.03
C ILE A 328 -7.19 -14.76 10.33
N HIS A 329 -8.31 -14.52 10.99
CA HIS A 329 -9.37 -13.64 10.49
C HIS A 329 -9.15 -12.22 10.94
N VAL A 330 -9.37 -11.27 10.03
CA VAL A 330 -9.21 -9.84 10.27
C VAL A 330 -10.47 -9.12 9.80
N SER A 331 -10.99 -8.22 10.62
CA SER A 331 -12.09 -7.32 10.25
C SER A 331 -11.94 -5.98 10.97
N GLY A 332 -12.60 -4.95 10.48
CA GLY A 332 -12.58 -3.66 11.14
C GLY A 332 -12.60 -2.48 10.20
N THR A 333 -12.14 -1.33 10.68
CA THR A 333 -12.18 -0.07 9.95
C THR A 333 -10.83 0.63 9.94
N TYR A 334 -10.63 1.48 8.95
CA TYR A 334 -9.52 2.41 8.90
C TYR A 334 -10.02 3.77 8.39
N HIS A 335 -9.36 4.83 8.78
CA HIS A 335 -9.56 6.16 8.23
C HIS A 335 -8.23 6.92 8.21
N ALA A 336 -8.00 7.71 7.17
CA ALA A 336 -6.89 8.66 7.19
C ALA A 336 -7.24 9.79 8.15
N MET A 337 -6.27 10.26 8.91
CA MET A 337 -6.44 11.52 9.64
C MET A 337 -6.50 12.63 8.62
N ALA A 338 -7.56 13.46 8.67
CA ALA A 338 -7.56 14.71 7.91
C ALA A 338 -6.30 15.53 8.26
N PRO A 339 -5.67 16.23 7.29
CA PRO A 339 -4.50 17.06 7.58
C PRO A 339 -4.83 17.92 8.79
N SER A 340 -4.08 17.72 9.86
CA SER A 340 -4.22 18.59 11.02
C SER A 340 -3.94 20.00 10.53
N ALA A 341 -4.94 20.88 10.58
CA ALA A 341 -4.79 22.31 10.33
C ALA A 341 -3.89 22.99 11.36
N SER A 342 -2.89 22.27 11.91
CA SER A 342 -1.86 22.76 12.82
C SER A 342 -0.76 23.53 12.07
N GLY A 343 -1.17 24.36 11.16
CA GLY A 343 -0.35 25.28 10.37
C GLY A 343 -1.19 26.35 9.70
N ALA A 344 -2.47 26.47 10.06
CA ALA A 344 -3.24 27.63 9.65
C ALA A 344 -2.57 28.87 10.24
N PRO A 345 -1.94 29.77 9.43
CA PRO A 345 -1.50 31.05 9.94
C PRO A 345 -2.76 31.75 10.48
N SER A 346 -2.66 32.20 11.73
CA SER A 346 -3.67 33.06 12.34
C SER A 346 -4.13 34.08 11.31
N ALA A 347 -5.44 34.29 11.18
CA ALA A 347 -6.11 35.13 10.18
C ALA A 347 -5.65 36.63 10.15
N ALA A 348 -4.59 36.97 10.86
CA ALA A 348 -4.02 38.31 10.91
C ALA A 348 -2.93 38.59 9.85
N ASN A 349 -2.40 37.60 9.13
CA ASN A 349 -1.32 37.80 8.15
C ASN A 349 -1.57 37.15 6.75
N ALA A 350 -2.80 36.86 6.38
CA ALA A 350 -3.14 36.34 5.09
C ALA A 350 -3.22 37.41 3.98
N LYS A 351 -2.11 38.06 3.68
CA LYS A 351 -1.90 38.74 2.40
C LYS A 351 -0.74 38.03 1.69
N GLY A 352 -1.10 37.09 0.78
CA GLY A 352 -0.15 36.54 -0.19
C GLY A 352 0.06 35.03 -0.25
N ALA A 353 -0.78 34.21 0.38
CA ALA A 353 -0.68 32.75 0.21
C ALA A 353 -1.72 32.28 -0.82
N THR A 354 -1.31 32.21 -2.09
CA THR A 354 -2.00 31.39 -3.10
C THR A 354 -1.71 29.92 -2.77
N GLY A 355 -2.61 29.30 -1.98
CA GLY A 355 -2.53 27.89 -1.64
C GLY A 355 -2.66 27.05 -2.90
N THR A 356 -1.62 26.31 -3.24
CA THR A 356 -1.62 25.30 -4.30
C THR A 356 -2.40 24.07 -3.78
N PRO A 357 -3.54 23.67 -4.38
CA PRO A 357 -4.20 22.43 -4.03
C PRO A 357 -3.36 21.28 -4.59
N GLY A 358 -2.87 20.36 -3.78
CA GLY A 358 -2.35 19.12 -4.30
C GLY A 358 -1.14 18.46 -3.65
N ALA A 359 -0.66 18.87 -2.50
CA ALA A 359 0.22 18.01 -1.72
C ALA A 359 -0.64 16.97 -0.97
N VAL A 360 -0.91 15.83 -1.58
CA VAL A 360 -1.41 14.67 -0.85
C VAL A 360 -0.22 14.15 -0.04
N SER A 361 -0.03 14.66 1.17
CA SER A 361 0.66 13.90 2.20
C SER A 361 -0.16 12.64 2.36
N LEU A 362 0.40 11.48 2.03
CA LEU A 362 -0.20 10.20 2.38
C LEU A 362 -0.28 10.16 3.91
N GLU A 363 -1.43 10.54 4.43
CA GLU A 363 -1.66 10.57 5.86
C GLU A 363 -1.66 9.15 6.38
N VAL A 364 -0.99 8.96 7.51
CA VAL A 364 -0.87 7.65 8.14
C VAL A 364 -2.27 7.20 8.59
N PRO A 365 -2.84 6.12 8.03
CA PRO A 365 -4.17 5.69 8.39
C PRO A 365 -4.23 5.28 9.86
N VAL A 366 -5.33 5.64 10.52
CA VAL A 366 -5.68 5.16 11.85
C VAL A 366 -6.49 3.89 11.69
N LEU A 367 -6.02 2.82 12.31
CA LEU A 367 -6.61 1.49 12.24
C LEU A 367 -7.45 1.18 13.47
N ASN A 368 -8.53 0.42 13.29
CA ASN A 368 -9.31 -0.22 14.33
C ASN A 368 -9.72 -1.61 13.83
N LEU A 369 -8.84 -2.59 14.05
CA LEU A 369 -8.96 -3.93 13.51
C LEU A 369 -9.10 -4.96 14.63
N LYS A 370 -9.85 -6.01 14.36
CA LYS A 370 -9.93 -7.22 15.18
C LYS A 370 -9.24 -8.35 14.44
N LEU A 371 -8.35 -9.05 15.14
CA LEU A 371 -7.65 -10.23 14.64
C LEU A 371 -8.04 -11.41 15.53
N SER A 372 -8.49 -12.49 14.93
CA SER A 372 -8.85 -13.71 15.65
C SER A 372 -8.35 -14.96 14.94
N GLY A 373 -7.95 -15.94 15.72
CA GLY A 373 -7.56 -17.24 15.22
C GLY A 373 -7.64 -18.27 16.34
N GLN A 374 -8.06 -19.47 16.03
CA GLN A 374 -8.19 -20.55 17.01
C GLN A 374 -7.42 -21.78 16.56
N ASN A 375 -6.74 -22.41 17.51
CA ASN A 375 -5.97 -23.63 17.26
C ASN A 375 -4.96 -23.53 16.10
N LEU A 376 -4.35 -22.35 15.93
CA LEU A 376 -3.35 -22.10 14.90
C LEU A 376 -2.09 -22.93 15.16
N PRO A 377 -1.62 -23.78 14.24
CA PRO A 377 -0.40 -24.55 14.45
C PRO A 377 0.81 -23.62 14.66
N ILE A 378 1.55 -23.80 15.75
CA ILE A 378 2.72 -22.97 16.09
C ILE A 378 3.80 -23.07 15.01
N ASP A 379 4.00 -24.25 14.45
CA ASP A 379 5.01 -24.48 13.43
C ASP A 379 4.77 -23.62 12.18
N GLU A 380 3.51 -23.30 11.86
CA GLU A 380 3.14 -22.39 10.76
C GLU A 380 3.41 -20.93 11.12
N LEU A 381 3.06 -20.52 12.33
CA LEU A 381 3.22 -19.15 12.81
C LEU A 381 4.70 -18.73 12.96
N GLN A 382 5.63 -19.68 13.09
CA GLN A 382 7.06 -19.37 13.15
C GLN A 382 7.56 -18.57 11.93
N SER A 383 6.93 -18.75 10.76
CA SER A 383 7.23 -17.95 9.58
C SER A 383 6.95 -16.48 9.81
N LEU A 384 5.80 -16.13 10.39
CA LEU A 384 5.45 -14.75 10.73
C LEU A 384 6.31 -14.20 11.87
N MET A 385 6.63 -15.04 12.87
CA MET A 385 7.55 -14.67 13.95
C MET A 385 8.93 -14.28 13.40
N THR A 386 9.44 -15.02 12.42
CA THR A 386 10.71 -14.73 11.75
C THR A 386 10.63 -13.39 10.99
N ALA A 387 9.56 -13.17 10.22
CA ALA A 387 9.33 -11.93 9.49
C ALA A 387 9.17 -10.71 10.40
N ALA A 388 8.66 -10.90 11.61
CA ALA A 388 8.45 -9.84 12.61
C ALA A 388 9.67 -9.64 13.56
N ALA A 389 10.77 -10.36 13.37
CA ALA A 389 11.95 -10.38 14.27
C ALA A 389 11.60 -10.76 15.72
N VAL A 390 10.60 -11.63 15.92
CA VAL A 390 10.29 -12.17 17.25
C VAL A 390 11.41 -13.10 17.67
N ARG A 391 12.05 -12.76 18.79
CA ARG A 391 13.22 -13.49 19.29
C ARG A 391 12.83 -14.55 20.31
N LEU A 392 13.41 -15.72 20.18
CA LEU A 392 13.38 -16.82 21.13
C LEU A 392 14.77 -16.98 21.76
N PRO A 393 14.89 -17.65 22.92
CA PRO A 393 16.19 -17.97 23.51
C PRO A 393 17.13 -18.59 22.47
N ASN A 394 18.41 -18.20 22.51
CA ASN A 394 19.42 -18.61 21.53
C ASN A 394 19.44 -20.12 21.28
N GLY A 395 19.36 -20.50 20.02
CA GLY A 395 19.37 -21.90 19.59
C GLY A 395 18.03 -22.63 19.78
N SER A 396 16.99 -21.96 20.32
CA SER A 396 15.70 -22.60 20.56
C SER A 396 14.71 -22.42 19.41
N LYS A 397 13.74 -23.35 19.35
CA LYS A 397 12.61 -23.33 18.42
C LYS A 397 11.35 -23.80 19.14
N LEU A 398 10.22 -23.20 18.84
CA LEU A 398 8.91 -23.74 19.23
C LEU A 398 8.58 -24.92 18.32
N LYS A 399 8.01 -26.00 18.88
CA LYS A 399 7.63 -27.18 18.11
C LYS A 399 6.32 -27.77 18.60
N GLY A 400 5.40 -27.98 17.65
CA GLY A 400 4.07 -28.51 17.91
C GLY A 400 3.22 -27.57 18.75
N GLY A 401 2.01 -28.02 19.05
CA GLY A 401 1.03 -27.24 19.80
C GLY A 401 0.30 -26.21 18.94
N VAL A 402 -0.59 -25.49 19.59
CA VAL A 402 -1.48 -24.53 18.93
C VAL A 402 -1.54 -23.20 19.68
N VAL A 403 -1.79 -22.13 18.93
CA VAL A 403 -2.06 -20.77 19.45
C VAL A 403 -3.49 -20.39 19.14
N SER A 404 -4.17 -19.78 20.10
CA SER A 404 -5.42 -19.06 19.87
C SER A 404 -5.23 -17.61 20.29
N LEU A 405 -5.74 -16.69 19.50
CA LEU A 405 -5.61 -15.25 19.74
C LEU A 405 -6.92 -14.52 19.42
N ASN A 406 -7.15 -13.42 20.15
CA ASN A 406 -8.23 -12.48 19.88
C ASN A 406 -7.71 -11.09 20.21
N LEU A 407 -7.18 -10.41 19.19
CA LEU A 407 -6.44 -9.16 19.35
C LEU A 407 -7.22 -8.01 18.74
N VAL A 408 -7.10 -6.85 19.36
CA VAL A 408 -7.56 -5.57 18.81
C VAL A 408 -6.34 -4.71 18.49
N VAL A 409 -6.27 -4.21 17.27
CA VAL A 409 -5.22 -3.34 16.78
C VAL A 409 -5.81 -1.95 16.57
N THR A 410 -5.29 -0.96 17.28
CA THR A 410 -5.78 0.43 17.19
C THR A 410 -4.64 1.40 17.03
N GLY A 411 -4.94 2.56 16.46
CA GLY A 411 -4.03 3.70 16.35
C GLY A 411 -3.45 3.91 14.96
N PRO A 412 -2.63 4.96 14.81
CA PRO A 412 -1.94 5.25 13.55
C PRO A 412 -1.01 4.11 13.15
N ALA A 413 -0.93 3.79 11.84
CA ALA A 413 -0.13 2.65 11.34
C ALA A 413 1.35 2.69 11.75
N LYS A 414 1.90 3.90 12.00
CA LYS A 414 3.28 4.07 12.53
C LYS A 414 3.41 3.90 14.05
N SER A 415 2.28 3.85 14.80
CA SER A 415 2.27 3.73 16.27
C SER A 415 1.08 2.92 16.75
N LEU A 416 1.02 1.67 16.29
CA LEU A 416 -0.06 0.75 16.63
C LEU A 416 -0.03 0.32 18.10
N VAL A 417 -1.22 0.14 18.65
CA VAL A 417 -1.45 -0.50 19.95
C VAL A 417 -2.20 -1.79 19.70
N ILE A 418 -1.58 -2.93 20.05
CA ILE A 418 -2.18 -4.26 19.91
C ILE A 418 -2.50 -4.77 21.31
N THR A 419 -3.75 -5.13 21.56
CA THR A 419 -4.19 -5.63 22.87
C THR A 419 -5.05 -6.87 22.73
N GLY A 420 -4.97 -7.76 23.69
CA GLY A 420 -5.89 -8.90 23.80
C GLY A 420 -5.25 -10.16 24.35
N PRO A 421 -6.06 -11.22 24.51
CA PRO A 421 -5.62 -12.50 25.01
C PRO A 421 -4.90 -13.33 23.94
N ILE A 422 -3.86 -14.01 24.37
CA ILE A 422 -3.15 -15.07 23.63
C ILE A 422 -3.16 -16.32 24.48
N ALA A 423 -3.48 -17.44 23.88
CA ALA A 423 -3.48 -18.75 24.46
C ALA A 423 -2.57 -19.69 23.69
N VAL A 424 -1.71 -20.43 24.35
CA VAL A 424 -0.85 -21.46 23.79
C VAL A 424 -1.11 -22.77 24.50
N ASP A 425 -1.28 -23.85 23.74
CA ASP A 425 -1.52 -25.18 24.28
C ASP A 425 -0.55 -26.21 23.67
N ASN A 426 0.05 -27.05 24.53
CA ASN A 426 0.84 -28.23 24.20
C ASN A 426 2.03 -27.99 23.25
N THR A 427 2.79 -26.92 23.46
CA THR A 427 4.02 -26.64 22.71
C THR A 427 5.27 -27.05 23.48
N ARG A 428 6.37 -27.15 22.76
CA ARG A 428 7.70 -27.43 23.28
C ARG A 428 8.70 -26.40 22.79
N LEU A 429 9.48 -25.87 23.70
CA LEU A 429 10.67 -25.07 23.41
C LEU A 429 11.88 -26.00 23.32
N VAL A 430 12.25 -26.38 22.12
CA VAL A 430 13.37 -27.29 21.83
C VAL A 430 14.67 -26.49 21.75
N GLY A 431 15.76 -27.00 22.31
CA GLY A 431 17.06 -26.31 22.38
C GLY A 431 17.19 -25.35 23.57
N PHE A 432 16.20 -25.34 24.48
CA PHE A 432 16.26 -24.52 25.70
C PHE A 432 15.65 -25.27 26.90
N ASP A 433 16.47 -25.52 27.89
CA ASP A 433 16.02 -26.10 29.18
C ASP A 433 15.84 -25.00 30.21
N ILE A 434 14.58 -24.65 30.48
CA ILE A 434 14.21 -23.64 31.49
C ILE A 434 14.74 -24.04 32.86
N SER A 435 14.73 -25.33 33.20
CA SER A 435 15.12 -25.83 34.53
C SER A 435 16.60 -25.59 34.81
N ASN A 436 17.47 -25.75 33.79
CA ASN A 436 18.90 -25.51 33.91
C ASN A 436 19.27 -24.02 34.00
N LYS A 437 18.34 -23.13 33.62
CA LYS A 437 18.55 -21.67 33.64
C LYS A 437 18.11 -21.01 34.95
N ILE A 438 17.48 -21.76 35.87
CA ILE A 438 17.08 -21.22 37.16
C ILE A 438 18.29 -21.23 38.10
N HIS A 439 18.88 -20.08 38.32
CA HIS A 439 19.99 -19.92 39.24
C HIS A 439 19.50 -19.94 40.69
N GLY A 440 20.12 -20.76 41.52
CA GLY A 440 19.88 -20.85 42.97
C GLY A 440 19.11 -22.07 43.46
N ILE A 441 18.46 -22.86 42.62
CA ILE A 441 17.70 -24.05 43.01
C ILE A 441 18.14 -25.31 42.25
N ALA A 442 18.57 -25.22 41.02
CA ALA A 442 18.87 -26.37 40.15
C ALA A 442 19.98 -27.30 40.69
N SER A 443 20.92 -26.79 41.49
CA SER A 443 21.97 -27.59 42.12
C SER A 443 21.48 -28.52 43.23
N LEU A 444 20.23 -28.36 43.68
CA LEU A 444 19.67 -29.10 44.77
C LEU A 444 18.71 -30.22 44.33
N SER A 445 18.25 -30.24 43.11
CA SER A 445 17.10 -31.08 42.72
C SER A 445 17.45 -32.41 42.03
N GLY A 446 18.69 -32.62 41.57
CA GLY A 446 19.07 -33.90 40.92
C GLY A 446 18.22 -34.26 39.67
N VAL A 447 17.43 -33.33 39.15
CA VAL A 447 16.55 -33.57 38.01
C VAL A 447 17.40 -33.52 36.74
N LYS A 448 17.52 -34.64 36.07
CA LYS A 448 18.06 -34.69 34.68
C LYS A 448 17.02 -34.07 33.76
N THR A 449 17.25 -32.86 33.34
CA THR A 449 16.45 -32.14 32.38
C THR A 449 17.05 -32.32 31.00
N GLY A 450 16.23 -32.60 30.01
CA GLY A 450 16.65 -32.66 28.59
C GLY A 450 16.69 -31.26 27.99
N ASP A 451 17.23 -31.15 26.77
CA ASP A 451 17.33 -29.86 26.00
C ASP A 451 15.95 -29.32 25.53
N THR A 452 14.88 -29.65 26.22
CA THR A 452 13.52 -29.30 25.78
C THR A 452 12.65 -28.95 26.98
N SER A 453 11.99 -27.81 26.93
CA SER A 453 10.98 -27.38 27.88
C SER A 453 9.57 -27.54 27.31
N GLU A 454 8.74 -28.36 27.98
CA GLU A 454 7.34 -28.52 27.63
C GLU A 454 6.51 -27.39 28.24
N ILE A 455 5.66 -26.77 27.45
CA ILE A 455 4.67 -25.77 27.87
C ILE A 455 3.29 -26.34 27.53
N GLN A 456 2.63 -26.91 28.55
CA GLN A 456 1.32 -27.51 28.39
C GLN A 456 0.24 -26.45 28.19
N LYS A 457 0.38 -25.32 28.86
CA LYS A 457 -0.59 -24.24 28.79
C LYS A 457 0.09 -22.89 29.04
N LEU A 458 -0.25 -21.90 28.23
CA LEU A 458 0.07 -20.50 28.49
C LEU A 458 -1.15 -19.64 28.14
N ARG A 459 -1.53 -18.75 29.05
CA ARG A 459 -2.56 -17.74 28.87
C ARG A 459 -1.96 -16.40 29.27
N VAL A 460 -2.17 -15.38 28.47
CA VAL A 460 -1.63 -14.04 28.71
C VAL A 460 -2.48 -12.98 28.06
N ASN A 461 -2.67 -11.84 28.71
CA ASN A 461 -3.21 -10.63 28.12
C ASN A 461 -2.04 -9.72 27.73
N VAL A 462 -1.89 -9.44 26.43
CA VAL A 462 -0.78 -8.62 25.93
C VAL A 462 -1.24 -7.23 25.56
N ARG A 463 -0.32 -6.27 25.73
CA ARG A 463 -0.39 -4.93 25.15
C ARG A 463 0.96 -4.63 24.48
N VAL A 464 0.95 -4.56 23.16
CA VAL A 464 2.13 -4.27 22.34
C VAL A 464 2.06 -2.84 21.83
N THR A 465 3.15 -2.10 21.96
CA THR A 465 3.33 -0.74 21.47
C THR A 465 4.75 -0.56 20.94
N ASN A 466 5.06 0.61 20.36
CA ASN A 466 6.45 0.94 20.00
C ASN A 466 7.39 0.99 21.24
N GLY A 467 6.82 1.17 22.45
CA GLY A 467 7.56 1.14 23.72
C GLY A 467 7.88 -0.27 24.24
N GLY A 468 7.37 -1.30 23.58
CA GLY A 468 7.58 -2.70 23.98
C GLY A 468 6.28 -3.46 24.25
N VAL A 469 6.37 -4.54 24.99
CA VAL A 469 5.27 -5.45 25.33
C VAL A 469 5.01 -5.43 26.83
N VAL A 470 3.75 -5.31 27.22
CA VAL A 470 3.27 -5.56 28.58
C VAL A 470 2.45 -6.85 28.55
N ALA A 471 2.79 -7.79 29.41
CA ALA A 471 2.15 -9.08 29.57
C ALA A 471 1.50 -9.15 30.96
N ASN A 472 0.18 -9.16 31.00
CA ASN A 472 -0.59 -9.25 32.24
C ASN A 472 -1.30 -10.61 32.33
N ASP A 473 -1.73 -10.98 33.56
CA ASP A 473 -2.50 -12.18 33.82
C ASP A 473 -1.85 -13.45 33.23
N ILE A 474 -0.52 -13.51 33.32
CA ILE A 474 0.21 -14.69 32.85
C ILE A 474 -0.20 -15.87 33.71
N TYR A 475 -0.70 -16.92 33.08
CA TYR A 475 -0.89 -18.23 33.61
C TYR A 475 -0.22 -19.27 32.73
N ALA A 476 0.77 -19.96 33.23
CA ALA A 476 1.47 -21.01 32.49
C ALA A 476 1.55 -22.30 33.28
N VAL A 477 1.46 -23.43 32.60
CA VAL A 477 1.68 -24.78 33.15
C VAL A 477 2.89 -25.37 32.43
N ILE A 478 3.98 -25.47 33.18
CA ILE A 478 5.25 -26.04 32.71
C ILE A 478 5.55 -27.23 33.64
N PRO A 479 5.47 -28.49 33.16
CA PRO A 479 5.59 -29.68 34.05
C PRO A 479 6.84 -29.68 34.92
N ALA A 480 7.95 -29.16 34.41
CA ALA A 480 9.20 -29.06 35.16
C ALA A 480 9.16 -28.04 36.31
N MET A 481 8.26 -27.05 36.26
CA MET A 481 8.18 -25.91 37.19
C MET A 481 6.86 -25.84 37.95
N GLY A 482 5.81 -26.48 37.44
CA GLY A 482 4.44 -26.38 37.97
C GLY A 482 3.63 -25.27 37.30
N GLU A 483 2.73 -24.65 38.07
CA GLU A 483 1.88 -23.54 37.62
C GLU A 483 2.56 -22.21 37.93
N LEU A 484 2.67 -21.36 36.90
CA LEU A 484 3.26 -20.02 36.98
C LEU A 484 2.16 -18.99 36.83
N ASN A 485 2.14 -17.98 37.69
CA ASN A 485 1.22 -16.84 37.61
C ASN A 485 2.00 -15.54 37.80
N GLY A 486 1.65 -14.51 37.06
CA GLY A 486 2.28 -13.20 37.22
C GLY A 486 2.08 -12.25 36.06
N SER A 487 3.04 -11.35 35.90
CA SER A 487 3.06 -10.34 34.85
C SER A 487 4.50 -9.95 34.50
N GLY A 488 4.68 -9.21 33.41
CA GLY A 488 5.99 -8.73 33.05
C GLY A 488 5.97 -7.82 31.84
N THR A 489 7.16 -7.37 31.50
CA THR A 489 7.35 -6.46 30.35
C THR A 489 8.56 -6.88 29.51
N ILE A 490 8.50 -6.53 28.22
CA ILE A 490 9.63 -6.53 27.30
C ILE A 490 9.77 -5.10 26.81
N SER A 491 10.89 -4.45 27.10
CA SER A 491 11.11 -3.07 26.65
C SER A 491 11.35 -2.98 25.14
N ALA A 492 11.32 -1.76 24.58
CA ALA A 492 11.68 -1.51 23.19
C ALA A 492 13.14 -1.94 22.85
N THR A 493 14.01 -2.00 23.85
CA THR A 493 15.39 -2.50 23.73
C THR A 493 15.53 -3.98 24.03
N ASN A 494 14.42 -4.74 23.99
CA ASN A 494 14.35 -6.17 24.28
C ASN A 494 14.83 -6.58 25.69
N GLN A 495 14.72 -5.71 26.69
CA GLN A 495 14.99 -6.09 28.08
C GLN A 495 13.74 -6.71 28.70
N LEU A 496 13.94 -7.86 29.34
CA LEU A 496 12.90 -8.59 30.06
C LEU A 496 12.83 -8.12 31.52
N ASP A 497 11.63 -7.98 32.07
CA ASP A 497 11.36 -7.84 33.50
C ASP A 497 10.02 -8.52 33.82
N PHE A 498 10.08 -9.80 34.20
CA PHE A 498 8.91 -10.60 34.57
C PHE A 498 8.99 -10.99 36.02
N ASN A 499 7.85 -10.87 36.70
CA ASN A 499 7.68 -11.28 38.08
C ASN A 499 6.58 -12.36 38.11
N LEU A 500 6.99 -13.57 38.42
CA LEU A 500 6.12 -14.75 38.40
C LEU A 500 6.13 -15.43 39.77
N VAL A 501 5.08 -16.18 40.09
CA VAL A 501 5.01 -17.06 41.25
C VAL A 501 4.75 -18.47 40.77
N ALA A 502 5.68 -19.38 41.06
CA ALA A 502 5.58 -20.79 40.72
C ALA A 502 4.90 -21.56 41.88
N LYS A 503 3.76 -22.19 41.58
CA LYS A 503 3.12 -23.17 42.48
C LYS A 503 3.59 -24.56 42.08
N VAL A 504 4.48 -25.11 42.87
CA VAL A 504 5.08 -26.43 42.66
C VAL A 504 4.11 -27.51 43.12
N SER A 505 3.71 -28.43 42.23
CA SER A 505 2.96 -29.63 42.63
C SER A 505 3.92 -30.76 43.04
N SER A 506 3.47 -31.67 43.90
CA SER A 506 4.25 -32.84 44.29
C SER A 506 4.67 -33.78 43.15
N ALA A 507 4.07 -33.59 41.97
CA ALA A 507 4.39 -34.30 40.73
C ALA A 507 5.45 -33.59 39.87
N SER A 508 5.81 -32.32 40.15
CA SER A 508 6.87 -31.61 39.46
C SER A 508 8.24 -32.01 40.00
N GLY A 509 9.27 -32.02 39.17
CA GLY A 509 10.65 -32.37 39.57
C GLY A 509 11.22 -31.51 40.70
N LEU A 510 10.61 -30.36 41.01
CA LEU A 510 10.94 -29.48 42.15
C LEU A 510 10.19 -29.86 43.45
N GLY A 511 9.32 -30.89 43.40
CA GLY A 511 8.21 -31.08 44.34
C GLY A 511 8.54 -31.37 45.77
N LYS A 512 9.66 -31.96 46.12
CA LYS A 512 9.94 -32.30 47.53
C LYS A 512 10.94 -31.34 48.18
N VAL A 513 12.00 -31.00 47.50
CA VAL A 513 13.07 -30.17 48.04
C VAL A 513 12.69 -28.69 48.10
N GLY A 514 11.94 -28.21 47.12
CA GLY A 514 11.48 -26.80 47.06
C GLY A 514 10.43 -26.49 48.14
N VAL A 515 9.51 -27.43 48.42
CA VAL A 515 8.47 -27.26 49.45
C VAL A 515 9.04 -27.33 50.86
N ASP A 516 9.98 -28.23 51.11
CA ASP A 516 10.60 -28.39 52.43
C ASP A 516 11.52 -27.20 52.74
N LEU A 517 12.28 -26.71 51.79
CA LEU A 517 13.13 -25.53 51.95
C LEU A 517 12.32 -24.26 52.16
N PHE A 518 11.23 -24.10 51.44
CA PHE A 518 10.35 -22.92 51.55
C PHE A 518 9.54 -22.95 52.86
N SER A 519 9.12 -24.11 53.30
CA SER A 519 8.46 -24.29 54.60
C SER A 519 9.41 -24.01 55.77
N ALA A 520 10.69 -24.38 55.62
CA ALA A 520 11.73 -24.11 56.61
C ALA A 520 12.11 -22.65 56.72
N LEU A 521 12.11 -21.92 55.61
CA LEU A 521 12.46 -20.49 55.56
C LEU A 521 11.31 -19.56 56.01
N ASN A 522 10.04 -19.98 55.87
CA ASN A 522 8.87 -19.16 56.18
C ASN A 522 8.21 -19.46 57.52
N GLY A 523 8.87 -20.11 58.45
CA GLY A 523 8.42 -20.25 59.86
C GLY A 523 7.09 -20.99 60.05
N GLY A 524 6.78 -21.99 59.23
CA GLY A 524 5.74 -22.97 59.57
C GLY A 524 4.27 -22.53 59.54
N SER A 525 3.94 -21.34 59.04
CA SER A 525 2.54 -20.93 58.85
C SER A 525 2.03 -21.40 57.47
N GLY A 526 1.17 -22.42 57.49
CA GLY A 526 0.70 -23.22 56.37
C GLY A 526 -0.16 -22.51 55.30
N LYS A 527 0.28 -21.39 54.80
CA LYS A 527 -0.25 -20.80 53.57
C LYS A 527 0.59 -21.31 52.39
N LYS A 528 -0.06 -21.98 51.43
CA LYS A 528 0.50 -22.45 50.18
C LYS A 528 1.03 -21.26 49.36
N SER A 529 2.16 -20.70 49.75
CA SER A 529 2.84 -19.61 49.01
C SER A 529 3.73 -20.27 47.98
N GLY A 530 3.61 -19.82 46.70
CA GLY A 530 4.48 -20.31 45.64
C GLY A 530 5.89 -19.70 45.71
N VAL A 531 6.82 -20.20 44.93
CA VAL A 531 8.19 -19.69 44.80
C VAL A 531 8.19 -18.46 43.86
N PRO A 532 8.60 -17.28 44.36
CA PRO A 532 8.71 -16.13 43.48
C PRO A 532 9.90 -16.28 42.52
N LEU A 533 9.65 -15.99 41.23
CA LEU A 533 10.64 -16.05 40.17
C LEU A 533 10.72 -14.68 39.48
N ARG A 534 11.92 -14.24 39.21
CA ARG A 534 12.16 -13.06 38.38
C ARG A 534 12.92 -13.46 37.12
N ILE A 535 12.43 -13.01 35.96
CA ILE A 535 13.09 -13.20 34.67
C ILE A 535 13.54 -11.83 34.17
N THR A 536 14.85 -11.71 33.93
CA THR A 536 15.52 -10.50 33.41
C THR A 536 16.41 -10.86 32.20
N GLY A 537 17.21 -9.94 31.73
CA GLY A 537 18.06 -10.14 30.55
C GLY A 537 17.32 -9.85 29.26
N THR A 538 17.60 -10.61 28.21
CA THR A 538 16.98 -10.46 26.88
C THR A 538 16.24 -11.75 26.48
N PRO A 539 15.33 -11.70 25.46
CA PRO A 539 14.72 -12.92 24.93
C PRO A 539 15.75 -13.96 24.45
N ASP A 540 16.87 -13.50 23.90
CA ASP A 540 17.95 -14.37 23.42
C ASP A 540 18.71 -15.05 24.59
N GLU A 541 18.89 -14.30 25.71
CA GLU A 541 19.61 -14.75 26.91
C GLU A 541 18.81 -14.39 28.19
N PRO A 542 17.73 -15.11 28.48
CA PRO A 542 16.95 -14.88 29.68
C PRO A 542 17.70 -15.37 30.93
N TYR A 543 17.66 -14.53 31.95
CA TYR A 543 18.23 -14.85 33.27
C TYR A 543 17.10 -15.03 34.27
N ILE A 544 16.96 -16.25 34.80
CA ILE A 544 15.88 -16.64 35.74
C ILE A 544 16.46 -16.78 37.15
N THR A 545 15.93 -16.02 38.10
CA THR A 545 16.29 -16.10 39.50
C THR A 545 15.10 -16.48 40.38
N ALA A 546 15.33 -17.34 41.32
CA ALA A 546 14.37 -17.58 42.39
C ALA A 546 14.69 -16.63 43.56
N ASP A 547 13.74 -15.83 43.97
CA ASP A 547 13.88 -14.94 45.12
C ASP A 547 13.44 -15.69 46.39
N VAL A 548 14.37 -16.43 46.98
CA VAL A 548 14.18 -17.16 48.25
C VAL A 548 14.35 -16.28 49.51
N GLY A 549 14.75 -15.01 49.33
CA GLY A 549 14.94 -14.04 50.42
C GLY A 549 13.75 -13.12 50.68
N GLY A 550 12.72 -13.24 49.92
CA GLY A 550 11.35 -12.86 50.11
C GLY A 550 10.95 -11.50 50.60
N VAL A 551 11.35 -10.41 50.01
CA VAL A 551 10.50 -9.20 50.11
C VAL A 551 10.37 -8.54 48.72
N PHE A 552 9.38 -8.98 47.96
CA PHE A 552 8.80 -8.06 46.97
C PHE A 552 8.21 -6.89 47.78
N GLN A 553 8.94 -5.82 47.93
CA GLN A 553 8.30 -4.55 48.26
C GLN A 553 7.15 -4.38 47.26
N LYS A 554 5.93 -4.24 47.78
CA LYS A 554 4.76 -3.82 47.03
C LYS A 554 5.14 -2.53 46.31
N THR A 555 5.70 -2.65 45.13
CA THR A 555 5.77 -1.54 44.16
C THR A 555 4.34 -1.36 43.71
N THR A 556 3.63 -0.46 44.39
CA THR A 556 2.43 0.20 43.90
C THR A 556 2.57 0.44 42.40
N ASN A 557 1.63 -0.13 41.67
CA ASN A 557 1.35 0.05 40.24
C ASN A 557 2.30 0.98 39.50
N PRO A 558 3.19 0.50 38.62
CA PRO A 558 4.05 1.38 37.81
C PRO A 558 3.28 2.22 36.78
N ILE A 559 1.99 1.99 36.64
CA ILE A 559 1.14 2.70 35.64
C ILE A 559 0.77 4.13 36.07
N THR A 560 0.78 4.45 37.38
CA THR A 560 0.42 5.81 37.86
C THR A 560 1.56 6.81 37.82
N SER A 561 2.81 6.39 37.65
CA SER A 561 3.95 7.33 37.57
C SER A 561 4.23 7.83 36.16
N LEU A 562 3.66 7.23 35.12
CA LEU A 562 3.82 7.66 33.72
C LEU A 562 2.79 8.72 33.28
N PHE A 563 1.74 8.94 34.08
CA PHE A 563 0.80 10.03 33.85
C PHE A 563 1.00 11.13 34.89
N GLY A 564 2.02 11.95 34.63
CA GLY A 564 2.32 13.12 35.46
C GLY A 564 1.07 13.99 35.64
N LYS A 565 0.73 14.29 36.88
CA LYS A 565 -0.25 15.30 37.25
C LYS A 565 0.13 16.63 36.59
N LYS A 566 -0.68 17.09 35.64
CA LYS A 566 -0.75 18.53 35.33
C LYS A 566 -1.52 19.22 36.44
N LYS A 567 -0.86 20.15 37.12
CA LYS A 567 -1.53 21.27 37.78
C LYS A 567 -1.80 22.36 36.74
#